data_1af416e81d69b819d0177f082309ebff
#
_entry.id   1af416e81d69b819d0177f082309ebff
#
_cell.length_a   1.000
_cell.length_b   1.000
_cell.length_c   1.000
_cell.angle_alpha   90.00
_cell.angle_beta   90.00
_cell.angle_gamma   90.00
#
_symmetry.space_group_name_H-M   'P 1'
#
loop_
_entity.id
_entity.type
_entity.pdbx_description
1 polymer ?
#
loop_
_entity_poly.entity_id
_entity_poly.type
_entity_poly.pdbx_seq_one_letter_code
_entity_poly.pdbx_strand_id
1 'polypeptide(L)'
;MKTLARCTVLAIAFAAALSATAPALAQMGNASDMPAAPTAKPLPSPPAVVTVDLNGQTITIHYNTPSMRGRKIMGGLVPYDKVWRTGANPATTLITPINLRIGRLKVPAGTYTLFTLPTDGIWKLIVSKKTGEWGIPYPEGSDLGRTDMRHKKLPAPQEVMSISFENIQPDSTELHIKWETTNQWVKIAAAK
;
A
#
# COMPACT_ATOMS: atom_id res chain seq x y z
N MET A 1 30.20 -3.16 -76.03
CA MET A 1 31.66 -2.89 -76.07
C MET A 1 32.17 -3.09 -74.66
N LYS A 2 32.65 -4.29 -74.34
CA LYS A 2 34.06 -4.72 -74.20
C LYS A 2 34.84 -3.75 -73.31
N THR A 3 35.21 -4.15 -72.07
CA THR A 3 36.59 -4.56 -71.81
C THR A 3 36.71 -5.28 -70.46
N LEU A 4 37.26 -6.50 -70.52
CA LEU A 4 37.77 -7.28 -69.39
C LEU A 4 39.10 -6.64 -68.90
N ALA A 5 39.33 -6.65 -67.59
CA ALA A 5 40.68 -6.56 -67.03
C ALA A 5 40.87 -7.66 -65.99
N ARG A 6 41.76 -8.59 -66.28
CA ARG A 6 42.34 -9.60 -65.39
C ARG A 6 43.39 -8.97 -64.50
N CYS A 7 43.47 -9.36 -63.22
CA CYS A 7 44.77 -9.35 -62.51
C CYS A 7 44.72 -10.35 -61.37
N THR A 8 45.40 -11.37 -61.48
CA THR A 8 46.57 -12.00 -60.83
C THR A 8 46.43 -12.33 -59.37
N VAL A 9 46.39 -13.64 -59.14
CA VAL A 9 46.46 -14.32 -57.82
C VAL A 9 47.92 -14.23 -57.30
N LEU A 10 48.08 -13.80 -56.04
CA LEU A 10 49.34 -14.00 -55.32
C LEU A 10 49.03 -14.81 -54.06
N ALA A 11 49.42 -16.09 -54.08
CA ALA A 11 49.31 -16.99 -52.94
C ALA A 11 50.55 -16.78 -52.04
N ILE A 12 50.30 -16.37 -50.81
CA ILE A 12 51.29 -16.41 -49.76
C ILE A 12 50.82 -17.43 -48.70
N ALA A 13 51.57 -18.54 -48.65
CA ALA A 13 51.41 -19.56 -47.63
C ALA A 13 52.02 -19.06 -46.35
N PHE A 14 51.23 -18.97 -45.29
CA PHE A 14 51.70 -18.74 -43.92
C PHE A 14 51.39 -19.99 -43.07
N ALA A 15 52.42 -20.62 -42.58
CA ALA A 15 52.36 -21.76 -41.67
C ALA A 15 51.79 -21.29 -40.32
N ALA A 16 50.63 -21.79 -39.96
CA ALA A 16 50.07 -21.56 -38.62
C ALA A 16 50.52 -22.64 -37.66
N ALA A 17 51.26 -22.22 -36.63
CA ALA A 17 51.55 -23.01 -35.45
C ALA A 17 50.28 -23.22 -34.62
N LEU A 18 49.85 -24.47 -34.44
CA LEU A 18 48.76 -24.85 -33.53
C LEU A 18 49.28 -24.71 -32.08
N SER A 19 48.82 -23.65 -31.41
CA SER A 19 48.90 -23.56 -29.94
C SER A 19 47.58 -24.10 -29.40
N ALA A 20 47.59 -25.27 -28.80
CA ALA A 20 46.47 -25.84 -28.08
C ALA A 20 46.29 -25.11 -26.75
N THR A 21 45.35 -24.20 -26.67
CA THR A 21 44.86 -23.64 -25.39
C THR A 21 43.72 -24.52 -24.89
N ALA A 22 43.96 -25.25 -23.78
CA ALA A 22 42.93 -25.99 -23.09
C ALA A 22 41.89 -24.99 -22.53
N PRO A 23 40.58 -25.29 -22.61
CA PRO A 23 39.59 -24.46 -21.92
C PRO A 23 39.68 -24.66 -20.41
N ALA A 24 39.96 -23.61 -19.70
CA ALA A 24 39.82 -23.60 -18.25
C ALA A 24 38.32 -23.81 -17.93
N LEU A 25 37.98 -24.96 -17.35
CA LEU A 25 36.68 -25.20 -16.76
C LEU A 25 36.53 -24.21 -15.59
N ALA A 26 35.77 -23.17 -15.82
CA ALA A 26 35.33 -22.28 -14.75
C ALA A 26 34.49 -23.11 -13.76
N GLN A 27 35.03 -23.31 -12.58
CA GLN A 27 34.33 -23.92 -11.45
C GLN A 27 33.13 -23.03 -11.12
N MET A 28 31.95 -23.50 -11.49
CA MET A 28 30.68 -22.93 -10.98
C MET A 28 30.66 -23.16 -9.47
N GLY A 29 30.99 -22.11 -8.73
CA GLY A 29 30.81 -22.09 -7.28
C GLY A 29 29.34 -22.40 -6.98
N ASN A 30 29.13 -23.33 -6.04
CA ASN A 30 27.81 -23.71 -5.55
C ASN A 30 27.06 -22.45 -5.12
N ALA A 31 25.84 -22.27 -5.64
CA ALA A 31 24.91 -21.19 -5.28
C ALA A 31 24.44 -21.25 -3.80
N SER A 32 25.04 -22.16 -2.98
CA SER A 32 24.68 -22.37 -1.58
C SER A 32 25.43 -21.46 -0.60
N ASP A 33 26.42 -20.69 -1.03
CA ASP A 33 27.25 -19.84 -0.16
C ASP A 33 26.94 -18.34 -0.26
N MET A 34 25.75 -17.97 -0.76
CA MET A 34 25.31 -16.60 -0.58
C MET A 34 24.90 -16.41 0.89
N PRO A 35 25.55 -15.51 1.64
CA PRO A 35 25.09 -15.18 2.98
C PRO A 35 23.63 -14.71 2.89
N ALA A 36 22.76 -15.34 3.67
CA ALA A 36 21.37 -14.93 3.77
C ALA A 36 21.32 -13.43 4.06
N ALA A 37 20.58 -12.68 3.24
CA ALA A 37 20.40 -11.25 3.48
C ALA A 37 19.93 -11.05 4.92
N PRO A 38 20.48 -10.07 5.67
CA PRO A 38 20.09 -9.84 7.05
C PRO A 38 18.59 -9.65 7.10
N THR A 39 17.89 -10.52 7.84
CA THR A 39 16.45 -10.41 8.05
C THR A 39 16.19 -9.09 8.76
N ALA A 40 15.68 -8.11 8.01
CA ALA A 40 15.33 -6.81 8.57
C ALA A 40 14.38 -7.01 9.75
N LYS A 41 14.72 -6.42 10.91
CA LYS A 41 13.86 -6.48 12.09
C LYS A 41 12.45 -6.01 11.70
N PRO A 42 11.39 -6.79 11.99
CA PRO A 42 10.03 -6.41 11.63
C PRO A 42 9.69 -5.01 12.15
N LEU A 43 9.13 -4.18 11.28
CA LEU A 43 8.70 -2.84 11.67
C LEU A 43 7.67 -2.92 12.81
N PRO A 44 7.73 -2.03 13.80
CA PRO A 44 6.78 -2.02 14.91
C PRO A 44 5.31 -1.90 14.50
N SER A 45 5.06 -1.36 13.31
CA SER A 45 3.75 -1.19 12.68
C SER A 45 3.92 -1.44 11.19
N PRO A 46 3.89 -2.71 10.75
CA PRO A 46 4.12 -3.06 9.35
C PRO A 46 3.06 -2.45 8.43
N PRO A 47 3.41 -2.19 7.16
CA PRO A 47 2.45 -1.76 6.16
C PRO A 47 1.48 -2.88 5.80
N ALA A 48 0.26 -2.49 5.45
CA ALA A 48 -0.80 -3.36 4.95
C ALA A 48 -1.57 -2.68 3.82
N VAL A 49 -2.16 -3.50 2.98
CA VAL A 49 -3.03 -3.06 1.88
C VAL A 49 -4.31 -3.87 1.94
N VAL A 50 -5.44 -3.19 1.75
CA VAL A 50 -6.73 -3.85 1.58
C VAL A 50 -7.41 -3.29 0.33
N THR A 51 -8.05 -4.18 -0.42
CA THR A 51 -8.73 -3.84 -1.68
C THR A 51 -10.16 -4.35 -1.69
N VAL A 52 -11.01 -3.70 -2.48
CA VAL A 52 -12.35 -4.16 -2.81
C VAL A 52 -12.69 -3.75 -4.24
N ASP A 53 -13.42 -4.60 -4.95
CA ASP A 53 -13.93 -4.28 -6.27
C ASP A 53 -15.38 -3.81 -6.17
N LEU A 54 -15.65 -2.63 -6.69
CA LEU A 54 -16.99 -2.07 -6.82
C LEU A 54 -17.23 -1.74 -8.29
N ASN A 55 -18.27 -2.32 -8.89
CA ASN A 55 -18.57 -2.20 -10.32
C ASN A 55 -17.38 -2.51 -11.24
N GLY A 56 -16.57 -3.54 -10.87
CA GLY A 56 -15.38 -3.94 -11.63
C GLY A 56 -14.19 -2.97 -11.52
N GLN A 57 -14.20 -2.07 -10.53
CA GLN A 57 -13.12 -1.13 -10.27
C GLN A 57 -12.55 -1.34 -8.87
N THR A 58 -11.23 -1.49 -8.79
CA THR A 58 -10.54 -1.78 -7.53
C THR A 58 -10.30 -0.51 -6.73
N ILE A 59 -10.88 -0.43 -5.54
CA ILE A 59 -10.59 0.58 -4.52
C ILE A 59 -9.51 0.02 -3.59
N THR A 60 -8.49 0.82 -3.28
CA THR A 60 -7.33 0.39 -2.48
C THR A 60 -7.13 1.30 -1.28
N ILE A 61 -6.82 0.69 -0.13
CA ILE A 61 -6.37 1.42 1.06
C ILE A 61 -5.00 0.90 1.49
N HIS A 62 -4.03 1.82 1.59
CA HIS A 62 -2.71 1.58 2.18
C HIS A 62 -2.69 2.14 3.59
N TYR A 63 -2.24 1.35 4.56
CA TYR A 63 -2.16 1.77 5.95
C TYR A 63 -1.05 1.02 6.69
N ASN A 64 -0.81 1.36 7.94
CA ASN A 64 0.11 0.64 8.80
C ASN A 64 -0.65 0.08 10.01
N THR A 65 -0.26 -1.12 10.46
CA THR A 65 -0.95 -1.90 11.48
C THR A 65 -0.27 -1.78 12.85
N PRO A 66 -0.59 -0.77 13.67
CA PRO A 66 -0.06 -0.69 15.02
C PRO A 66 -0.68 -1.75 15.92
N SER A 67 0.12 -2.21 16.92
CA SER A 67 -0.29 -3.16 17.95
C SER A 67 -0.50 -2.47 19.29
N MET A 68 -1.38 -3.02 20.13
CA MET A 68 -1.66 -2.50 21.48
C MET A 68 -0.44 -2.59 22.39
N ARG A 69 0.22 -3.73 22.43
CA ARG A 69 1.37 -4.01 23.32
C ARG A 69 1.06 -3.66 24.77
N GLY A 70 -0.09 -4.09 25.25
CA GLY A 70 -0.56 -3.83 26.62
C GLY A 70 -0.96 -2.39 26.93
N ARG A 71 -0.95 -1.48 25.94
CA ARG A 71 -1.35 -0.08 26.12
C ARG A 71 -2.85 0.09 25.99
N LYS A 72 -3.43 1.03 26.75
CA LYS A 72 -4.76 1.54 26.47
C LYS A 72 -4.73 2.35 25.18
N ILE A 73 -5.60 2.02 24.25
CA ILE A 73 -5.63 2.68 22.93
C ILE A 73 -6.60 3.85 22.93
N MET A 74 -7.90 3.59 23.02
CA MET A 74 -8.90 4.65 22.92
C MET A 74 -8.96 5.49 24.21
N GLY A 75 -8.81 6.81 24.05
CA GLY A 75 -8.65 7.74 25.18
C GLY A 75 -7.28 7.67 25.85
N GLY A 76 -6.31 6.93 25.26
CA GLY A 76 -4.93 6.81 25.70
C GLY A 76 -3.96 7.15 24.56
N LEU A 77 -3.43 6.13 23.88
CA LEU A 77 -2.53 6.32 22.73
C LEU A 77 -3.21 7.10 21.58
N VAL A 78 -4.49 6.87 21.37
CA VAL A 78 -5.36 7.60 20.46
C VAL A 78 -6.32 8.45 21.32
N PRO A 79 -5.97 9.73 21.58
CA PRO A 79 -6.80 10.60 22.42
C PRO A 79 -8.14 10.88 21.77
N TYR A 80 -9.18 11.01 22.59
CA TYR A 80 -10.45 11.53 22.10
C TYR A 80 -10.36 13.02 21.73
N ASP A 81 -11.20 13.46 20.82
CA ASP A 81 -11.30 14.83 20.31
C ASP A 81 -10.02 15.37 19.66
N LYS A 82 -9.13 14.45 19.24
CA LYS A 82 -7.94 14.75 18.44
C LYS A 82 -7.98 13.97 17.14
N VAL A 83 -7.64 14.65 16.03
CA VAL A 83 -7.55 13.99 14.73
C VAL A 83 -6.43 12.96 14.76
N TRP A 84 -6.75 11.74 14.32
CA TRP A 84 -5.83 10.62 14.22
C TRP A 84 -5.68 10.20 12.76
N ARG A 85 -4.45 9.94 12.33
CA ARG A 85 -4.09 9.48 10.97
C ARG A 85 -4.56 8.07 10.62
N THR A 86 -5.43 7.48 11.44
CA THR A 86 -6.10 6.17 11.23
C THR A 86 -5.10 5.03 10.99
N GLY A 87 -4.01 5.04 11.75
CA GLY A 87 -2.91 4.07 11.62
C GLY A 87 -1.66 4.53 12.33
N ALA A 88 -0.51 4.11 11.82
CA ALA A 88 0.81 4.48 12.30
C ALA A 88 1.72 4.82 11.11
N ASN A 89 2.91 5.42 11.38
CA ASN A 89 3.85 5.86 10.34
C ASN A 89 3.19 6.84 9.37
N PRO A 90 3.31 6.73 8.01
CA PRO A 90 2.53 7.56 7.10
C PRO A 90 1.02 7.40 7.33
N ALA A 91 0.28 8.47 7.06
CA ALA A 91 -1.17 8.47 7.18
C ALA A 91 -1.83 7.52 6.17
N THR A 92 -2.96 6.97 6.54
CA THR A 92 -3.73 6.01 5.73
C THR A 92 -4.18 6.65 4.42
N THR A 93 -3.92 5.98 3.30
CA THR A 93 -4.22 6.48 1.96
C THR A 93 -5.33 5.67 1.31
N LEU A 94 -6.34 6.35 0.77
CA LEU A 94 -7.40 5.79 -0.07
C LEU A 94 -7.13 6.14 -1.54
N ILE A 95 -7.19 5.14 -2.43
CA ILE A 95 -7.10 5.30 -3.87
C ILE A 95 -8.39 4.75 -4.49
N THR A 96 -9.07 5.56 -5.28
CA THR A 96 -10.29 5.15 -5.98
C THR A 96 -10.28 5.63 -7.43
N PRO A 97 -10.45 4.73 -8.42
CA PRO A 97 -10.56 5.09 -9.83
C PRO A 97 -11.96 5.60 -10.21
N ILE A 98 -12.93 5.50 -9.31
CA ILE A 98 -14.32 5.92 -9.54
C ILE A 98 -14.80 6.88 -8.45
N ASN A 99 -15.86 7.61 -8.76
CA ASN A 99 -16.55 8.42 -7.76
C ASN A 99 -17.19 7.52 -6.71
N LEU A 100 -17.02 7.87 -5.45
CA LEU A 100 -17.62 7.16 -4.31
C LEU A 100 -18.58 8.06 -3.53
N ARG A 101 -19.51 7.41 -2.86
CA ARG A 101 -20.22 7.97 -1.71
C ARG A 101 -19.72 7.27 -0.47
N ILE A 102 -19.11 8.00 0.44
CA ILE A 102 -18.65 7.52 1.76
C ILE A 102 -19.57 8.13 2.81
N GLY A 103 -20.49 7.34 3.37
CA GLY A 103 -21.57 7.87 4.19
C GLY A 103 -22.40 8.89 3.40
N ARG A 104 -22.35 10.17 3.82
CA ARG A 104 -23.02 11.28 3.12
C ARG A 104 -22.10 12.07 2.20
N LEU A 105 -20.79 11.79 2.24
CA LEU A 105 -19.79 12.54 1.51
C LEU A 105 -19.66 12.04 0.08
N LYS A 106 -19.64 12.94 -0.89
CA LYS A 106 -19.28 12.66 -2.28
C LYS A 106 -17.76 12.77 -2.40
N VAL A 107 -17.12 11.70 -2.86
CA VAL A 107 -15.67 11.58 -3.02
C VAL A 107 -15.38 11.28 -4.49
N PRO A 108 -14.91 12.24 -5.29
CA PRO A 108 -14.52 12.02 -6.67
C PRO A 108 -13.44 10.94 -6.80
N ALA A 109 -13.27 10.39 -8.01
CA ALA A 109 -12.11 9.55 -8.33
C ALA A 109 -10.81 10.28 -8.00
N GLY A 110 -9.86 9.60 -7.37
CA GLY A 110 -8.60 10.22 -6.95
C GLY A 110 -7.90 9.49 -5.80
N THR A 111 -6.89 10.16 -5.27
CA THR A 111 -6.13 9.70 -4.09
C THR A 111 -6.37 10.67 -2.94
N TYR A 112 -6.59 10.13 -1.75
CA TYR A 112 -6.95 10.86 -0.55
C TYR A 112 -6.22 10.31 0.66
N THR A 113 -6.07 11.14 1.70
CA THR A 113 -5.66 10.67 3.02
C THR A 113 -6.88 10.52 3.90
N LEU A 114 -6.96 9.41 4.62
CA LEU A 114 -8.02 9.13 5.60
C LEU A 114 -7.52 9.46 7.02
N PHE A 115 -8.25 10.33 7.68
CA PHE A 115 -8.13 10.57 9.11
C PHE A 115 -9.43 10.20 9.81
N THR A 116 -9.35 10.01 11.12
CA THR A 116 -10.54 9.93 11.96
C THR A 116 -10.46 10.92 13.10
N LEU A 117 -11.62 11.35 13.56
CA LEU A 117 -11.76 12.10 14.81
C LEU A 117 -12.47 11.19 15.81
N PRO A 118 -11.69 10.49 16.66
CA PRO A 118 -12.24 9.67 17.73
C PRO A 118 -12.96 10.51 18.79
N THR A 119 -14.08 10.03 19.27
CA THR A 119 -14.81 10.58 20.43
C THR A 119 -15.21 9.43 21.34
N ASP A 120 -15.73 9.73 22.52
CA ASP A 120 -16.36 8.73 23.39
C ASP A 120 -17.71 8.22 22.83
N GLY A 121 -18.14 8.73 21.67
CA GLY A 121 -19.38 8.36 20.97
C GLY A 121 -19.19 8.15 19.50
N ILE A 122 -19.81 9.01 18.70
CA ILE A 122 -19.79 8.90 17.23
C ILE A 122 -18.50 9.49 16.66
N TRP A 123 -17.68 8.64 16.06
CA TRP A 123 -16.50 9.08 15.35
C TRP A 123 -16.84 9.73 14.02
N LYS A 124 -15.93 10.57 13.52
CA LYS A 124 -16.00 11.09 12.17
C LYS A 124 -14.86 10.52 11.34
N LEU A 125 -15.18 10.02 10.15
CA LEU A 125 -14.19 9.81 9.10
C LEU A 125 -13.97 11.14 8.38
N ILE A 126 -12.70 11.47 8.15
CA ILE A 126 -12.26 12.68 7.44
C ILE A 126 -11.55 12.22 6.17
N VAL A 127 -11.99 12.73 5.04
CA VAL A 127 -11.32 12.53 3.74
C VAL A 127 -10.57 13.81 3.41
N SER A 128 -9.25 13.74 3.36
CA SER A 128 -8.38 14.88 3.06
C SER A 128 -7.85 14.81 1.63
N LYS A 129 -7.80 15.95 0.96
CA LYS A 129 -7.21 16.11 -0.38
C LYS A 129 -5.68 16.15 -0.35
N LYS A 130 -5.07 16.42 0.80
CA LYS A 130 -3.63 16.38 0.99
C LYS A 130 -3.18 14.92 1.08
N THR A 131 -2.19 14.54 0.28
CA THR A 131 -1.70 13.16 0.16
C THR A 131 -0.19 13.08 0.40
N GLY A 132 0.32 11.85 0.67
CA GLY A 132 1.74 11.64 0.93
C GLY A 132 2.21 12.16 2.28
N GLU A 133 1.29 12.43 3.20
CA GLU A 133 1.57 13.06 4.48
C GLU A 133 1.96 12.02 5.55
N TRP A 134 2.82 12.46 6.47
CA TRP A 134 3.03 11.72 7.71
C TRP A 134 1.80 11.76 8.61
N GLY A 135 0.98 12.81 8.47
CA GLY A 135 -0.27 13.01 9.17
C GLY A 135 -0.14 13.65 10.57
N ILE A 136 1.06 14.05 10.94
CA ILE A 136 1.35 14.85 12.14
C ILE A 136 2.40 15.90 11.74
N PRO A 137 2.06 17.21 11.80
CA PRO A 137 0.76 17.77 12.19
C PRO A 137 -0.34 17.44 11.18
N TYR A 138 -1.59 17.48 11.65
CA TYR A 138 -2.76 17.33 10.77
C TYR A 138 -2.83 18.50 9.77
N PRO A 139 -3.03 18.24 8.45
CA PRO A 139 -3.06 19.28 7.43
C PRO A 139 -4.41 20.00 7.41
N GLU A 140 -4.64 20.90 8.36
CA GLU A 140 -5.87 21.68 8.47
C GLU A 140 -6.22 22.40 7.15
N GLY A 141 -7.52 22.53 6.87
CA GLY A 141 -8.01 23.18 5.66
C GLY A 141 -7.93 22.32 4.39
N SER A 142 -7.37 21.11 4.46
CA SER A 142 -7.28 20.20 3.30
C SER A 142 -8.41 19.17 3.21
N ASP A 143 -9.39 19.22 4.10
CA ASP A 143 -10.52 18.28 4.10
C ASP A 143 -11.34 18.43 2.81
N LEU A 144 -11.62 17.31 2.15
CA LEU A 144 -12.72 17.22 1.19
C LEU A 144 -14.06 17.27 1.96
N GLY A 145 -14.08 16.62 3.11
CA GLY A 145 -15.22 16.61 4.01
C GLY A 145 -15.12 15.56 5.09
N ARG A 146 -16.15 15.52 5.93
CA ARG A 146 -16.28 14.62 7.07
C ARG A 146 -17.63 13.92 7.06
N THR A 147 -17.67 12.68 7.53
CA THR A 147 -18.91 11.91 7.67
C THR A 147 -18.89 11.12 8.97
N ASP A 148 -20.07 10.97 9.58
CA ASP A 148 -20.21 10.18 10.80
C ASP A 148 -20.00 8.70 10.50
N MET A 149 -19.37 8.01 11.43
CA MET A 149 -19.18 6.56 11.42
C MET A 149 -20.20 5.89 12.34
N ARG A 150 -20.50 4.64 12.08
CA ARG A 150 -21.25 3.78 12.98
C ARG A 150 -20.29 3.02 13.89
N HIS A 151 -20.77 2.62 15.05
CA HIS A 151 -19.97 1.98 16.07
C HIS A 151 -20.56 0.65 16.51
N LYS A 152 -19.67 -0.31 16.76
CA LYS A 152 -19.99 -1.57 17.43
C LYS A 152 -18.80 -1.99 18.29
N LYS A 153 -19.06 -2.41 19.53
CA LYS A 153 -18.03 -2.99 20.38
C LYS A 153 -17.66 -4.38 19.88
N LEU A 154 -16.35 -4.69 19.80
CA LEU A 154 -15.86 -6.02 19.52
C LEU A 154 -16.10 -6.94 20.73
N PRO A 155 -16.37 -8.24 20.49
CA PRO A 155 -16.60 -9.20 21.58
C PRO A 155 -15.35 -9.48 22.42
N ALA A 156 -14.17 -9.29 21.84
CA ALA A 156 -12.87 -9.41 22.48
C ALA A 156 -11.92 -8.34 21.97
N PRO A 157 -10.90 -7.94 22.76
CA PRO A 157 -9.90 -6.98 22.31
C PRO A 157 -9.10 -7.51 21.09
N GLN A 158 -8.94 -6.65 20.09
CA GLN A 158 -8.10 -6.91 18.93
C GLN A 158 -6.74 -6.25 19.12
N GLU A 159 -5.68 -7.05 19.22
CA GLU A 159 -4.31 -6.59 19.48
C GLU A 159 -3.76 -5.69 18.37
N VAL A 160 -3.93 -6.09 17.11
CA VAL A 160 -3.42 -5.39 15.94
C VAL A 160 -4.54 -4.64 15.24
N MET A 161 -4.35 -3.34 15.01
CA MET A 161 -5.30 -2.55 14.23
C MET A 161 -5.49 -3.14 12.84
N SER A 162 -6.73 -3.20 12.38
CA SER A 162 -7.06 -3.57 11.01
C SER A 162 -8.02 -2.58 10.37
N ILE A 163 -7.85 -2.42 9.06
CA ILE A 163 -8.84 -1.85 8.15
C ILE A 163 -9.31 -2.98 7.25
N SER A 164 -10.63 -3.10 7.06
CA SER A 164 -11.23 -4.15 6.21
C SER A 164 -12.45 -3.61 5.46
N PHE A 165 -12.72 -4.24 4.33
CA PHE A 165 -14.00 -4.09 3.64
C PHE A 165 -14.89 -5.28 3.99
N GLU A 166 -16.11 -5.01 4.43
CA GLU A 166 -17.08 -6.02 4.86
C GLU A 166 -18.44 -5.78 4.18
N ASN A 167 -19.33 -6.77 4.22
CA ASN A 167 -20.65 -6.69 3.60
C ASN A 167 -20.58 -6.26 2.12
N ILE A 168 -19.64 -6.88 1.38
CA ILE A 168 -19.32 -6.52 -0.01
C ILE A 168 -20.51 -6.88 -0.90
N GLN A 169 -20.97 -5.88 -1.69
CA GLN A 169 -21.96 -5.98 -2.74
C GLN A 169 -21.33 -5.50 -4.05
N PRO A 170 -21.91 -5.75 -5.21
CA PRO A 170 -21.35 -5.31 -6.49
C PRO A 170 -21.05 -3.81 -6.58
N ASP A 171 -21.83 -2.96 -5.92
CA ASP A 171 -21.74 -1.51 -5.97
C ASP A 171 -21.46 -0.85 -4.61
N SER A 172 -21.36 -1.62 -3.53
CA SER A 172 -21.18 -1.07 -2.19
C SER A 172 -20.52 -2.02 -1.22
N THR A 173 -19.95 -1.46 -0.15
CA THR A 173 -19.30 -2.18 0.94
C THR A 173 -19.32 -1.34 2.22
N GLU A 174 -18.84 -1.90 3.30
CA GLU A 174 -18.61 -1.20 4.56
C GLU A 174 -17.11 -1.16 4.85
N LEU A 175 -16.57 0.03 5.09
CA LEU A 175 -15.20 0.23 5.55
C LEU A 175 -15.17 0.15 7.08
N HIS A 176 -14.49 -0.84 7.62
CA HIS A 176 -14.33 -1.08 9.04
C HIS A 176 -12.92 -0.72 9.51
N ILE A 177 -12.83 -0.09 10.67
CA ILE A 177 -11.59 0.19 11.40
C ILE A 177 -11.73 -0.46 12.77
N LYS A 178 -10.88 -1.47 13.04
CA LYS A 178 -10.98 -2.28 14.26
C LYS A 178 -9.67 -2.22 15.04
N TRP A 179 -9.77 -1.91 16.31
CA TRP A 179 -8.64 -1.94 17.24
C TRP A 179 -9.13 -1.95 18.68
N GLU A 180 -8.42 -2.60 19.60
CA GLU A 180 -8.85 -2.79 20.97
C GLU A 180 -10.25 -3.42 20.99
N THR A 181 -11.24 -2.83 21.64
CA THR A 181 -12.64 -3.28 21.63
C THR A 181 -13.52 -2.48 20.67
N THR A 182 -12.92 -1.63 19.84
CA THR A 182 -13.62 -0.70 18.96
C THR A 182 -13.71 -1.23 17.54
N ASN A 183 -14.90 -1.16 16.95
CA ASN A 183 -15.15 -1.31 15.53
C ASN A 183 -15.94 -0.09 15.06
N GLN A 184 -15.30 0.79 14.30
CA GLN A 184 -15.92 1.94 13.66
C GLN A 184 -16.08 1.65 12.17
N TRP A 185 -17.23 1.96 11.59
CA TRP A 185 -17.45 1.66 10.18
C TRP A 185 -18.34 2.68 9.48
N VAL A 186 -18.22 2.74 8.16
CA VAL A 186 -19.00 3.59 7.29
C VAL A 186 -19.30 2.88 5.98
N LYS A 187 -20.51 3.08 5.44
CA LYS A 187 -20.89 2.55 4.13
C LYS A 187 -20.14 3.32 3.03
N ILE A 188 -19.57 2.57 2.09
CA ILE A 188 -19.02 3.07 0.82
C ILE A 188 -19.87 2.52 -0.32
N ALA A 189 -20.21 3.35 -1.28
CA ALA A 189 -20.89 2.94 -2.50
C ALA A 189 -20.30 3.65 -3.70
N ALA A 190 -20.27 2.97 -4.85
CA ALA A 190 -19.98 3.60 -6.12
C ALA A 190 -21.04 4.69 -6.40
N ALA A 191 -20.59 5.90 -6.73
CA ALA A 191 -21.50 6.98 -7.09
C ALA A 191 -21.76 6.94 -8.61
N LYS A 192 -23.01 7.13 -8.98
CA LYS A 192 -23.43 7.29 -10.39
C LYS A 192 -22.99 8.65 -10.91
#